data_690592e4c64125927f78ec82bc66810e
#
_entry.id   690592e4c64125927f78ec82bc66810e
#
_cell.length_a   1.000
_cell.length_b   1.000
_cell.length_c   1.000
_cell.angle_alpha   90.00
_cell.angle_beta   90.00
_cell.angle_gamma   90.00
#
_symmetry.space_group_name_H-M   'P 1'
#
loop_
_entity.id
_entity.type
_entity.pdbx_description
1 polymer ?
#
loop_
_entity_poly.entity_id
_entity_poly.type
_entity_poly.pdbx_seq_one_letter_code
_entity_poly.pdbx_strand_id
1 'polypeptide(L)'
;FTVPDFSETGKVIYAFISYNLMATCIFTSMNVPYGVLSSVMTNKQNERALLSISRASLGALGVFVISSYAPDLVEKFGGGPAGWQKTFLLVGIVSIGLFLITFLGCKERVGSGVMEQKTGKKSSLSLLQGVKILFANKYWFIMLMVNIFYTAMTSLYGMNMYFAKYVMQDAGYNKTMMMCSTFASILVPLLLIPVV
;
A
#
# COMPACT_ATOMS: atom_id res chain seq x y z
N PHE A 1 -17.01 -4.32 -6.39
CA PHE A 1 -17.12 -5.43 -7.36
C PHE A 1 -18.54 -5.97 -7.32
N THR A 2 -19.28 -5.82 -8.41
CA THR A 2 -20.51 -6.57 -8.68
C THR A 2 -20.08 -7.89 -9.28
N VAL A 3 -20.38 -9.01 -8.64
CA VAL A 3 -20.14 -10.33 -9.23
C VAL A 3 -21.29 -10.63 -10.16
N PRO A 4 -21.10 -10.69 -11.49
CA PRO A 4 -22.15 -11.04 -12.42
C PRO A 4 -22.56 -12.51 -12.23
N ASP A 5 -23.79 -12.84 -12.64
CA ASP A 5 -24.29 -14.23 -12.62
C ASP A 5 -23.66 -15.04 -13.76
N PHE A 6 -22.39 -15.37 -13.59
CA PHE A 6 -21.66 -16.27 -14.47
C PHE A 6 -21.67 -17.71 -13.93
N SER A 7 -21.30 -18.66 -14.79
CA SER A 7 -20.95 -20.02 -14.35
C SER A 7 -19.84 -19.99 -13.30
N GLU A 8 -19.69 -21.04 -12.49
CA GLU A 8 -18.65 -21.12 -11.42
C GLU A 8 -17.25 -20.78 -11.97
N THR A 9 -16.88 -21.35 -13.11
CA THR A 9 -15.59 -21.04 -13.80
C THR A 9 -15.50 -19.57 -14.21
N GLY A 10 -16.60 -18.99 -14.71
CA GLY A 10 -16.66 -17.57 -15.09
C GLY A 10 -16.46 -16.63 -13.90
N LYS A 11 -17.01 -16.94 -12.74
CA LYS A 11 -16.81 -16.19 -11.49
C LYS A 11 -15.35 -16.21 -11.04
N VAL A 12 -14.68 -17.36 -11.14
CA VAL A 12 -13.25 -17.48 -10.79
C VAL A 12 -12.38 -16.65 -11.74
N ILE A 13 -12.62 -16.73 -13.04
CA ILE A 13 -11.88 -15.94 -14.04
C ILE A 13 -12.09 -14.44 -13.81
N TYR A 14 -13.33 -14.03 -13.59
CA TYR A 14 -13.67 -12.63 -13.30
C TYR A 14 -12.95 -12.13 -12.02
N ALA A 15 -13.00 -12.91 -10.95
CA ALA A 15 -12.33 -12.58 -9.71
C ALA A 15 -10.81 -12.46 -9.91
N PHE A 16 -10.20 -13.39 -10.65
CA PHE A 16 -8.76 -13.36 -10.94
C PHE A 16 -8.36 -12.12 -11.75
N ILE A 17 -9.08 -11.81 -12.83
CA ILE A 17 -8.77 -10.65 -13.68
C ILE A 17 -8.99 -9.35 -12.91
N SER A 18 -10.12 -9.19 -12.23
CA SER A 18 -10.46 -7.97 -11.51
C SER A 18 -9.51 -7.71 -10.32
N TYR A 19 -9.13 -8.77 -9.59
CA TYR A 19 -8.17 -8.65 -8.50
C TYR A 19 -6.79 -8.26 -9.01
N ASN A 20 -6.28 -8.89 -10.08
CA ASN A 20 -4.99 -8.54 -10.66
C ASN A 20 -4.98 -7.13 -11.25
N LEU A 21 -6.04 -6.70 -11.92
CA LEU A 21 -6.16 -5.33 -12.44
C LEU A 21 -6.08 -4.32 -11.29
N MET A 22 -6.80 -4.55 -10.21
CA MET A 22 -6.82 -3.68 -9.03
C MET A 22 -5.47 -3.68 -8.30
N ALA A 23 -4.94 -4.85 -7.97
CA ALA A 23 -3.75 -5.00 -7.16
C ALA A 23 -2.46 -4.66 -7.93
N THR A 24 -2.39 -4.93 -9.23
CA THR A 24 -1.19 -4.70 -10.02
C THR A 24 -1.23 -3.36 -10.75
N CYS A 25 -2.26 -3.11 -11.57
CA CYS A 25 -2.28 -1.91 -12.41
C CYS A 25 -2.66 -0.66 -11.60
N ILE A 26 -3.81 -0.67 -10.92
CA ILE A 26 -4.32 0.54 -10.25
C ILE A 26 -3.46 0.89 -9.05
N PHE A 27 -3.16 -0.09 -8.19
CA PHE A 27 -2.33 0.13 -7.00
C PHE A 27 -0.92 0.62 -7.35
N THR A 28 -0.28 0.03 -8.36
CA THR A 28 1.06 0.45 -8.80
C THR A 28 1.03 1.85 -9.40
N SER A 29 0.02 2.17 -10.23
CA SER A 29 -0.14 3.50 -10.82
C SER A 29 -0.29 4.61 -9.78
N MET A 30 -0.85 4.30 -8.62
CA MET A 30 -0.97 5.25 -7.51
C MET A 30 0.28 5.29 -6.62
N ASN A 31 0.89 4.13 -6.35
CA ASN A 31 2.04 4.04 -5.45
C ASN A 31 3.33 4.62 -6.04
N VAL A 32 3.56 4.49 -7.34
CA VAL A 32 4.79 4.99 -7.97
C VAL A 32 4.90 6.51 -7.86
N PRO A 33 3.92 7.34 -8.30
CA PRO A 33 3.97 8.78 -8.12
C PRO A 33 4.05 9.20 -6.65
N TYR A 34 3.30 8.52 -5.78
CA TYR A 34 3.31 8.80 -4.34
C TYR A 34 4.67 8.48 -3.70
N GLY A 35 5.36 7.43 -4.14
CA GLY A 35 6.72 7.12 -3.70
C GLY A 35 7.73 8.17 -4.13
N VAL A 36 7.61 8.68 -5.37
CA VAL A 36 8.48 9.73 -5.90
C VAL A 36 8.24 11.07 -5.18
N LEU A 37 7.01 11.37 -4.77
CA LEU A 37 6.64 12.63 -4.11
C LEU A 37 7.54 12.93 -2.90
N SER A 38 7.85 11.94 -2.08
CA SER A 38 8.74 12.12 -0.91
C SER A 38 10.16 12.55 -1.30
N SER A 39 10.63 12.17 -2.48
CA SER A 39 11.97 12.54 -2.98
C SER A 39 12.04 13.93 -3.59
N VAL A 40 10.90 14.47 -4.07
CA VAL A 40 10.84 15.83 -4.64
C VAL A 40 10.39 16.90 -3.63
N MET A 41 9.91 16.48 -2.45
CA MET A 41 9.53 17.41 -1.38
C MET A 41 10.72 17.99 -0.63
N THR A 42 11.82 17.22 -0.45
CA THR A 42 13.00 17.67 0.29
C THR A 42 14.29 17.01 -0.20
N ASN A 43 15.41 17.76 -0.08
CA ASN A 43 16.75 17.24 -0.38
C ASN A 43 17.47 16.70 0.88
N LYS A 44 16.96 16.98 2.07
CA LYS A 44 17.61 16.56 3.31
C LYS A 44 17.23 15.12 3.65
N GLN A 45 18.23 14.29 3.90
CA GLN A 45 18.06 12.86 4.16
C GLN A 45 17.21 12.60 5.41
N ASN A 46 17.41 13.35 6.49
CA ASN A 46 16.65 13.19 7.73
C ASN A 46 15.16 13.53 7.54
N GLU A 47 14.85 14.59 6.78
CA GLU A 47 13.46 14.94 6.47
C GLU A 47 12.78 13.86 5.62
N ARG A 48 13.50 13.23 4.67
CA ARG A 48 12.99 12.09 3.89
C ARG A 48 12.71 10.87 4.78
N ALA A 49 13.61 10.59 5.73
CA ALA A 49 13.41 9.50 6.69
C ALA A 49 12.15 9.75 7.53
N LEU A 50 11.98 10.97 8.04
CA LEU A 50 10.81 11.36 8.82
C LEU A 50 9.50 11.25 8.01
N LEU A 51 9.51 11.70 6.75
CA LEU A 51 8.36 11.55 5.84
C LEU A 51 8.01 10.07 5.61
N SER A 52 9.02 9.22 5.44
CA SER A 52 8.83 7.78 5.25
C SER A 52 8.24 7.10 6.49
N ILE A 53 8.73 7.47 7.68
CA ILE A 53 8.22 6.98 8.96
C ILE A 53 6.77 7.42 9.17
N SER A 54 6.46 8.70 8.96
CA SER A 54 5.10 9.25 9.07
C SER A 54 4.14 8.55 8.12
N ARG A 55 4.56 8.33 6.87
CA ARG A 55 3.79 7.59 5.87
C ARG A 55 3.49 6.15 6.32
N ALA A 56 4.50 5.44 6.82
CA ALA A 56 4.34 4.06 7.28
C ALA A 56 3.39 3.98 8.49
N SER A 57 3.56 4.88 9.47
CA SER A 57 2.74 4.92 10.68
C SER A 57 1.27 5.27 10.37
N LEU A 58 1.02 6.29 9.56
CA LEU A 58 -0.34 6.67 9.15
C LEU A 58 -0.98 5.60 8.27
N GLY A 59 -0.20 4.94 7.41
CA GLY A 59 -0.66 3.80 6.61
C GLY A 59 -1.10 2.63 7.49
N ALA A 60 -0.31 2.28 8.51
CA ALA A 60 -0.66 1.23 9.46
C ALA A 60 -1.95 1.55 10.24
N LEU A 61 -2.11 2.81 10.68
CA LEU A 61 -3.35 3.28 11.31
C LEU A 61 -4.55 3.16 10.37
N GLY A 62 -4.40 3.55 9.11
CA GLY A 62 -5.45 3.43 8.11
C GLY A 62 -5.88 1.98 7.89
N VAL A 63 -4.94 1.07 7.75
CA VAL A 63 -5.21 -0.38 7.64
C VAL A 63 -5.95 -0.88 8.88
N PHE A 64 -5.50 -0.50 10.08
CA PHE A 64 -6.15 -0.90 11.33
C PHE A 64 -7.60 -0.40 11.41
N VAL A 65 -7.83 0.87 11.13
CA VAL A 65 -9.19 1.46 11.17
C VAL A 65 -10.12 0.74 10.20
N ILE A 66 -9.70 0.59 8.94
CA ILE A 66 -10.54 -0.07 7.93
C ILE A 66 -10.79 -1.54 8.31
N SER A 67 -9.75 -2.29 8.68
CA SER A 67 -9.90 -3.72 9.02
C SER A 67 -10.75 -3.95 10.26
N SER A 68 -10.73 -3.02 11.22
CA SER A 68 -11.52 -3.15 12.46
C SER A 68 -12.98 -2.76 12.29
N TYR A 69 -13.27 -1.72 11.50
CA TYR A 69 -14.61 -1.16 11.39
C TYR A 69 -15.36 -1.59 10.13
N ALA A 70 -14.68 -2.12 9.11
CA ALA A 70 -15.35 -2.56 7.88
C ALA A 70 -16.42 -3.64 8.12
N PRO A 71 -16.20 -4.68 8.94
CA PRO A 71 -17.24 -5.67 9.22
C PRO A 71 -18.49 -5.05 9.87
N ASP A 72 -18.30 -4.19 10.86
CA ASP A 72 -19.40 -3.50 11.58
C ASP A 72 -20.20 -2.60 10.61
N LEU A 73 -19.51 -1.92 9.68
CA LEU A 73 -20.16 -1.10 8.66
C LEU A 73 -20.95 -1.95 7.66
N VAL A 74 -20.43 -3.10 7.28
CA VAL A 74 -21.12 -4.03 6.38
C VAL A 74 -22.41 -4.50 7.00
N GLU A 75 -22.42 -4.87 8.29
CA GLU A 75 -23.63 -5.28 9.00
C GLU A 75 -24.64 -4.13 9.08
N LYS A 76 -24.22 -2.92 9.40
CA LYS A 76 -25.08 -1.72 9.42
C LYS A 76 -25.72 -1.40 8.07
N PHE A 77 -25.04 -1.69 6.97
CA PHE A 77 -25.56 -1.47 5.62
C PHE A 77 -26.41 -2.61 5.07
N GLY A 78 -26.79 -3.58 5.92
CA GLY A 78 -27.71 -4.67 5.58
C GLY A 78 -27.03 -6.01 5.30
N GLY A 79 -25.71 -6.12 5.57
CA GLY A 79 -24.97 -7.36 5.41
C GLY A 79 -24.84 -7.84 3.97
N GLY A 80 -24.25 -9.03 3.79
CA GLY A 80 -24.13 -9.67 2.47
C GLY A 80 -23.36 -8.86 1.43
N PRO A 81 -23.48 -9.23 0.13
CA PRO A 81 -22.77 -8.56 -0.95
C PRO A 81 -23.10 -7.08 -1.10
N ALA A 82 -24.37 -6.70 -0.86
CA ALA A 82 -24.82 -5.31 -0.96
C ALA A 82 -24.23 -4.42 0.16
N GLY A 83 -24.10 -4.96 1.38
CA GLY A 83 -23.44 -4.26 2.48
C GLY A 83 -21.96 -3.98 2.18
N TRP A 84 -21.25 -4.97 1.62
CA TRP A 84 -19.86 -4.80 1.18
C TRP A 84 -19.71 -3.72 0.10
N GLN A 85 -20.60 -3.71 -0.89
CA GLN A 85 -20.56 -2.70 -1.97
C GLN A 85 -20.72 -1.28 -1.40
N LYS A 86 -21.70 -1.06 -0.53
CA LYS A 86 -21.94 0.26 0.09
C LYS A 86 -20.77 0.70 0.97
N THR A 87 -20.21 -0.23 1.75
CA THR A 87 -19.04 0.04 2.60
C THR A 87 -17.83 0.47 1.76
N PHE A 88 -17.49 -0.29 0.72
CA PHE A 88 -16.37 0.07 -0.15
C PHE A 88 -16.61 1.35 -0.96
N LEU A 89 -17.84 1.65 -1.34
CA LEU A 89 -18.18 2.90 -1.99
C LEU A 89 -17.94 4.09 -1.04
N LEU A 90 -18.37 3.98 0.22
CA LEU A 90 -18.13 5.01 1.23
C LEU A 90 -16.62 5.21 1.47
N VAL A 91 -15.87 4.14 1.66
CA VAL A 91 -14.41 4.20 1.83
C VAL A 91 -13.75 4.80 0.60
N GLY A 92 -14.23 4.49 -0.61
CA GLY A 92 -13.75 5.06 -1.86
C GLY A 92 -13.94 6.58 -1.92
N ILE A 93 -15.11 7.07 -1.55
CA ILE A 93 -15.41 8.53 -1.51
C ILE A 93 -14.47 9.24 -0.52
N VAL A 94 -14.31 8.67 0.69
CA VAL A 94 -13.37 9.21 1.70
C VAL A 94 -11.94 9.22 1.17
N SER A 95 -11.52 8.17 0.48
CA SER A 95 -10.19 8.08 -0.12
C SER A 95 -9.95 9.15 -1.19
N ILE A 96 -10.93 9.43 -2.05
CA ILE A 96 -10.85 10.52 -3.04
C ILE A 96 -10.66 11.86 -2.33
N GLY A 97 -11.41 12.12 -1.25
CA GLY A 97 -11.24 13.34 -0.44
C GLY A 97 -9.84 13.48 0.13
N LEU A 98 -9.27 12.41 0.69
CA LEU A 98 -7.91 12.40 1.22
C LEU A 98 -6.85 12.62 0.11
N PHE A 99 -7.04 12.02 -1.07
CA PHE A 99 -6.15 12.28 -2.21
C PHE A 99 -6.20 13.72 -2.68
N LEU A 100 -7.38 14.35 -2.73
CA LEU A 100 -7.53 15.77 -3.06
C LEU A 100 -6.83 16.66 -2.04
N ILE A 101 -6.95 16.37 -0.74
CA ILE A 101 -6.23 17.09 0.31
C ILE A 101 -4.70 16.94 0.11
N THR A 102 -4.23 15.74 -0.19
CA THR A 102 -2.81 15.50 -0.48
C THR A 102 -2.35 16.29 -1.70
N PHE A 103 -3.12 16.27 -2.78
CA PHE A 103 -2.80 16.98 -4.00
C PHE A 103 -2.72 18.50 -3.79
N LEU A 104 -3.64 19.08 -3.03
CA LEU A 104 -3.66 20.52 -2.73
C LEU A 104 -2.60 20.94 -1.70
N GLY A 105 -2.27 20.03 -0.76
CA GLY A 105 -1.36 20.33 0.35
C GLY A 105 0.11 20.09 0.01
N CYS A 106 0.42 19.12 -0.84
CA CYS A 106 1.79 18.77 -1.19
C CYS A 106 2.30 19.68 -2.33
N LYS A 107 3.38 20.42 -2.04
CA LYS A 107 4.08 21.23 -3.04
C LYS A 107 5.43 20.64 -3.35
N GLU A 108 5.76 20.50 -4.62
CA GLU A 108 7.11 20.18 -5.07
C GLU A 108 8.03 21.34 -4.73
N ARG A 109 8.98 21.11 -3.82
CA ARG A 109 9.94 22.14 -3.37
C ARG A 109 11.32 21.95 -4.00
N VAL A 110 11.66 20.70 -4.34
CA VAL A 110 12.90 20.36 -5.04
C VAL A 110 12.56 20.44 -6.53
N GLY A 111 12.64 21.66 -7.03
CA GLY A 111 12.13 22.00 -8.35
C GLY A 111 12.77 21.26 -9.50
N SER A 112 12.05 21.22 -10.57
CA SER A 112 12.34 21.14 -12.00
C SER A 112 13.81 21.38 -12.44
N GLY A 113 14.61 22.13 -11.74
CA GLY A 113 16.01 22.41 -12.05
C GLY A 113 16.95 21.18 -11.97
N VAL A 114 16.64 20.16 -11.17
CA VAL A 114 17.47 18.94 -11.09
C VAL A 114 17.11 17.97 -12.21
N MET A 115 15.88 17.99 -12.70
CA MET A 115 15.49 17.20 -13.85
C MET A 115 15.95 17.84 -15.18
N GLU A 116 15.97 19.18 -15.29
CA GLU A 116 16.44 19.86 -16.49
C GLU A 116 17.95 19.73 -16.71
N GLN A 117 18.76 19.72 -15.67
CA GLN A 117 20.21 19.53 -15.83
C GLN A 117 20.63 18.11 -16.25
N LYS A 118 19.78 17.08 -16.04
CA LYS A 118 20.05 15.72 -16.49
C LYS A 118 19.45 15.38 -17.87
N THR A 119 18.60 16.24 -18.43
CA THR A 119 17.96 16.03 -19.75
C THR A 119 18.85 16.47 -20.93
N GLY A 120 20.07 16.94 -20.67
CA GLY A 120 21.02 17.40 -21.71
C GLY A 120 21.60 16.29 -22.62
N LYS A 121 21.33 15.03 -22.36
CA LYS A 121 21.55 13.91 -23.30
C LYS A 121 20.38 12.93 -23.16
N LYS A 122 19.44 13.00 -24.10
CA LYS A 122 18.53 11.90 -24.40
C LYS A 122 19.35 10.66 -24.81
N SER A 123 19.96 9.96 -23.89
CA SER A 123 20.32 8.57 -24.14
C SER A 123 19.00 7.80 -24.08
N SER A 124 18.46 7.47 -25.23
CA SER A 124 17.36 6.53 -25.36
C SER A 124 17.88 5.14 -24.95
N LEU A 125 18.05 4.96 -23.63
CA LEU A 125 18.36 3.65 -23.10
C LEU A 125 17.19 2.73 -23.45
N SER A 126 17.46 1.69 -24.22
CA SER A 126 16.48 0.63 -24.44
C SER A 126 16.07 0.05 -23.09
N LEU A 127 14.77 -0.32 -22.95
CA LEU A 127 14.26 -0.94 -21.72
C LEU A 127 15.14 -2.12 -21.27
N LEU A 128 15.64 -2.92 -22.20
CA LEU A 128 16.54 -4.03 -21.92
C LEU A 128 17.90 -3.58 -21.34
N GLN A 129 18.44 -2.47 -21.80
CA GLN A 129 19.69 -1.89 -21.26
C GLN A 129 19.45 -1.35 -19.85
N GLY A 130 18.30 -0.70 -19.60
CA GLY A 130 17.90 -0.26 -18.27
C GLY A 130 17.80 -1.42 -17.28
N VAL A 131 17.15 -2.50 -17.66
CA VAL A 131 17.04 -3.72 -16.85
C VAL A 131 18.43 -4.33 -16.57
N LYS A 132 19.30 -4.42 -17.56
CA LYS A 132 20.67 -4.94 -17.38
C LYS A 132 21.49 -4.11 -16.39
N ILE A 133 21.37 -2.78 -16.45
CA ILE A 133 22.03 -1.86 -15.50
C ILE A 133 21.50 -2.07 -14.08
N LEU A 134 20.18 -2.26 -13.91
CA LEU A 134 19.58 -2.52 -12.60
C LEU A 134 20.11 -3.83 -12.00
N PHE A 135 20.11 -4.91 -12.74
CA PHE A 135 20.65 -6.21 -12.26
C PHE A 135 22.15 -6.20 -12.02
N ALA A 136 22.92 -5.35 -12.70
CA ALA A 136 24.34 -5.15 -12.43
C ALA A 136 24.59 -4.37 -11.11
N ASN A 137 23.58 -3.69 -10.57
CA ASN A 137 23.70 -2.94 -9.33
C ASN A 137 23.50 -3.86 -8.12
N LYS A 138 24.58 -4.16 -7.39
CA LYS A 138 24.58 -5.00 -6.19
C LYS A 138 23.59 -4.52 -5.13
N TYR A 139 23.50 -3.22 -4.90
CA TYR A 139 22.60 -2.65 -3.88
C TYR A 139 21.14 -2.82 -4.27
N TRP A 140 20.83 -2.65 -5.55
CA TRP A 140 19.48 -2.90 -6.06
C TRP A 140 19.07 -4.36 -5.87
N PHE A 141 19.99 -5.31 -6.14
CA PHE A 141 19.70 -6.73 -5.96
C PHE A 141 19.46 -7.09 -4.49
N ILE A 142 20.25 -6.54 -3.56
CA ILE A 142 20.03 -6.72 -2.11
C ILE A 142 18.65 -6.19 -1.70
N MET A 143 18.28 -4.98 -2.14
CA MET A 143 16.98 -4.39 -1.85
C MET A 143 15.83 -5.21 -2.46
N LEU A 144 16.02 -5.79 -3.63
CA LEU A 144 15.04 -6.70 -4.24
C LEU A 144 14.82 -7.94 -3.37
N MET A 145 15.90 -8.58 -2.91
CA MET A 145 15.80 -9.74 -2.01
C MET A 145 15.10 -9.40 -0.71
N VAL A 146 15.47 -8.30 -0.07
CA VAL A 146 14.81 -7.82 1.15
C VAL A 146 13.31 -7.62 0.91
N ASN A 147 12.91 -7.01 -0.21
CA ASN A 147 11.49 -6.82 -0.55
C ASN A 147 10.75 -8.14 -0.78
N ILE A 148 11.38 -9.12 -1.43
CA ILE A 148 10.77 -10.45 -1.63
C ILE A 148 10.51 -11.12 -0.28
N PHE A 149 11.51 -11.16 0.62
CA PHE A 149 11.33 -11.74 1.95
C PHE A 149 10.29 -10.97 2.78
N TYR A 150 10.31 -9.64 2.72
CA TYR A 150 9.32 -8.81 3.41
C TYR A 150 7.89 -9.09 2.90
N THR A 151 7.70 -9.20 1.59
CA THR A 151 6.40 -9.51 1.00
C THR A 151 5.94 -10.93 1.37
N ALA A 152 6.85 -11.91 1.38
CA ALA A 152 6.54 -13.27 1.83
C ALA A 152 6.08 -13.27 3.30
N MET A 153 6.77 -12.56 4.18
CA MET A 153 6.38 -12.42 5.59
C MET A 153 5.03 -11.72 5.74
N THR A 154 4.79 -10.63 5.01
CA THR A 154 3.49 -9.92 5.10
C THR A 154 2.32 -10.75 4.56
N SER A 155 2.55 -11.65 3.61
CA SER A 155 1.52 -12.58 3.12
C SER A 155 1.01 -13.52 4.23
N LEU A 156 1.85 -13.88 5.20
CA LEU A 156 1.45 -14.68 6.35
C LEU A 156 0.47 -13.95 7.27
N TYR A 157 0.52 -12.62 7.33
CA TYR A 157 -0.47 -11.84 8.10
C TYR A 157 -1.89 -11.96 7.54
N GLY A 158 -2.04 -12.24 6.24
CA GLY A 158 -3.34 -12.53 5.63
C GLY A 158 -3.99 -13.81 6.20
N MET A 159 -3.19 -14.71 6.77
CA MET A 159 -3.67 -15.94 7.39
C MET A 159 -4.18 -15.76 8.84
N ASN A 160 -3.93 -14.62 9.47
CA ASN A 160 -4.34 -14.36 10.86
C ASN A 160 -5.84 -14.55 11.08
N MET A 161 -6.67 -14.19 10.12
CA MET A 161 -8.12 -14.40 10.18
C MET A 161 -8.49 -15.89 10.24
N TYR A 162 -7.80 -16.71 9.43
CA TYR A 162 -7.99 -18.16 9.44
C TYR A 162 -7.50 -18.79 10.74
N PHE A 163 -6.35 -18.34 11.24
CA PHE A 163 -5.81 -18.78 12.52
C PHE A 163 -6.77 -18.46 13.67
N ALA A 164 -7.27 -17.23 13.76
CA ALA A 164 -8.24 -16.82 14.76
C ALA A 164 -9.51 -17.68 14.70
N LYS A 165 -10.07 -17.88 13.49
CA LYS A 165 -11.32 -18.62 13.29
C LYS A 165 -11.19 -20.11 13.54
N TYR A 166 -10.12 -20.76 13.04
CA TYR A 166 -10.02 -22.23 13.03
C TYR A 166 -9.18 -22.79 14.16
N VAL A 167 -8.16 -22.06 14.63
CA VAL A 167 -7.28 -22.52 15.70
C VAL A 167 -7.73 -22.00 17.06
N MET A 168 -8.01 -20.69 17.14
CA MET A 168 -8.49 -20.07 18.39
C MET A 168 -10.01 -20.18 18.58
N GLN A 169 -10.74 -20.64 17.57
CA GLN A 169 -12.20 -20.82 17.55
C GLN A 169 -13.02 -19.54 17.84
N ASP A 170 -12.38 -18.39 17.80
CA ASP A 170 -13.03 -17.09 17.98
C ASP A 170 -12.42 -16.05 17.03
N ALA A 171 -13.25 -15.58 16.08
CA ALA A 171 -12.88 -14.54 15.12
C ALA A 171 -12.54 -13.19 15.77
N GLY A 172 -13.00 -12.95 17.02
CA GLY A 172 -12.72 -11.73 17.76
C GLY A 172 -11.23 -11.53 18.06
N TYR A 173 -10.46 -12.60 18.22
CA TYR A 173 -9.01 -12.53 18.43
C TYR A 173 -8.27 -11.91 17.26
N ASN A 174 -8.80 -11.98 16.03
CA ASN A 174 -8.19 -11.32 14.88
C ASN A 174 -8.03 -9.82 15.09
N LYS A 175 -9.02 -9.16 15.70
CA LYS A 175 -8.96 -7.73 16.04
C LYS A 175 -7.84 -7.44 17.03
N THR A 176 -7.70 -8.24 18.07
CA THR A 176 -6.64 -8.10 19.08
C THR A 176 -5.24 -8.32 18.47
N MET A 177 -5.07 -9.34 17.62
CA MET A 177 -3.82 -9.61 16.91
C MET A 177 -3.44 -8.45 15.99
N MET A 178 -4.41 -7.88 15.26
CA MET A 178 -4.20 -6.70 14.42
C MET A 178 -3.86 -5.45 15.24
N MET A 179 -4.50 -5.25 16.39
CA MET A 179 -4.15 -4.15 17.30
C MET A 179 -2.69 -4.23 17.75
N CYS A 180 -2.26 -5.39 18.25
CA CYS A 180 -0.88 -5.60 18.70
C CYS A 180 0.14 -5.35 17.58
N SER A 181 -0.10 -5.90 16.37
CA SER A 181 0.80 -5.72 15.24
C SER A 181 0.85 -4.26 14.75
N THR A 182 -0.28 -3.56 14.74
CA THR A 182 -0.35 -2.14 14.37
C THR A 182 0.39 -1.27 15.38
N PHE A 183 0.20 -1.56 16.68
CA PHE A 183 0.90 -0.83 17.75
C PHE A 183 2.41 -0.98 17.61
N ALA A 184 2.90 -2.19 17.37
CA ALA A 184 4.31 -2.45 17.12
C ALA A 184 4.81 -1.73 15.85
N SER A 185 4.04 -1.73 14.78
CA SER A 185 4.38 -1.08 13.51
C SER A 185 4.47 0.46 13.60
N ILE A 186 3.82 1.07 14.58
CA ILE A 186 3.91 2.50 14.85
C ILE A 186 5.03 2.81 15.84
N LEU A 187 5.12 2.03 16.91
CA LEU A 187 6.04 2.29 18.03
C LEU A 187 7.50 2.08 17.61
N VAL A 188 7.81 1.00 16.89
CA VAL A 188 9.18 0.68 16.49
C VAL A 188 9.81 1.76 15.60
N PRO A 189 9.17 2.25 14.52
CA PRO A 189 9.72 3.34 13.73
C PRO A 189 9.88 4.64 14.52
N LEU A 190 8.95 4.96 15.44
CA LEU A 190 9.03 6.16 16.27
C LEU A 190 10.23 6.11 17.23
N LEU A 191 10.54 4.94 17.79
CA LEU A 191 11.71 4.74 18.64
C LEU A 191 13.04 4.85 17.87
N LEU A 192 13.01 4.64 16.55
CA LEU A 192 14.19 4.75 15.69
C LEU A 192 14.46 6.18 15.21
N ILE A 193 13.52 7.12 15.35
CA ILE A 193 13.70 8.53 14.93
C ILE A 193 14.97 9.16 15.50
N PRO A 194 15.29 9.03 16.82
CA PRO A 194 16.49 9.67 17.38
C PRO A 194 17.82 9.06 16.91
N VAL A 195 17.78 7.91 16.22
CA VAL A 195 18.97 7.22 15.69
C VAL A 195 19.26 7.61 14.24
N VAL A 196 18.32 8.23 13.55
CA VAL A 196 18.39 8.68 12.16
C VAL A 196 18.64 10.19 12.09
#